data_ecdaa6e6744c0b98baa3dca1a9ecc4c2
#
_entry.id   ecdaa6e6744c0b98baa3dca1a9ecc4c2
#
_cell.length_a   1.000
_cell.length_b   1.000
_cell.length_c   1.000
_cell.angle_alpha   90.00
_cell.angle_beta   90.00
_cell.angle_gamma   90.00
#
_symmetry.space_group_name_H-M   'P 1'
#
loop_
_entity.id
_entity.type
_entity.pdbx_description
1 polymer ?
#
loop_
_entity_poly.entity_id
_entity_poly.type
_entity_poly.pdbx_seq_one_letter_code
_entity_poly.pdbx_strand_id
1 'polypeptide(L)'
;MSKMYPKLPKGVVIDRDFRRKEPRYYFRAVGRPKVRLREQPGTPEFEHEVACARLGVPYVKGDQQKAISPVAPPAVKGTLRWLLQEYKRRARGTITVDLMERRVRMLEEICESIKPDKDGRPGKMKRGDLPYALMERRHITEVRDEIRQTIGARNNVVKSLSAMFAWAVENDLAKTNPCAGIKRQKAGNGFHTWTIEEVRQFEARHPLGTKARLALHIALFTGFRRSDLIVVGRQHLQNGWIVLRPQKTANSSNVLVEIPLLDCLAQTIEHSPAGGLTWLVNDYGRPFTEDGFGNRFRKWCDDAGLPHCTVHGLRKAGATIAAENGATDDQLMAIFGWTTKQQTTLYTSKANRRRLAEEGIKHLNLERNEDKNVPRISGSEKSGTKTGKKIKKNNP
;
A
#
# COMPACT_ATOMS: atom_id res chain seq x y z
N MET A 1 12.47 39.33 -17.02
CA MET A 1 12.26 38.15 -17.90
C MET A 1 12.74 36.92 -17.15
N SER A 2 11.83 36.07 -16.69
CA SER A 2 12.14 34.81 -16.00
C SER A 2 12.74 33.84 -17.02
N LYS A 3 14.01 33.42 -16.83
CA LYS A 3 14.62 32.36 -17.65
C LYS A 3 13.90 31.04 -17.35
N MET A 4 13.05 30.64 -18.26
CA MET A 4 12.40 29.34 -18.24
C MET A 4 13.46 28.27 -18.53
N TYR A 5 13.91 27.54 -17.48
CA TYR A 5 14.88 26.48 -17.67
C TYR A 5 14.17 25.26 -18.28
N PRO A 6 14.76 24.59 -19.29
CA PRO A 6 14.18 23.40 -19.86
C PRO A 6 14.06 22.29 -18.77
N LYS A 7 13.00 21.48 -18.86
CA LYS A 7 12.74 20.37 -17.94
C LYS A 7 13.88 19.35 -18.05
N LEU A 8 14.70 19.26 -17.02
CA LEU A 8 15.87 18.37 -17.03
C LEU A 8 15.48 16.90 -16.94
N PRO A 9 16.21 16.00 -17.63
CA PRO A 9 16.01 14.56 -17.55
C PRO A 9 16.18 14.01 -16.12
N LYS A 10 15.52 12.91 -15.82
CA LYS A 10 15.60 12.25 -14.50
C LYS A 10 17.04 11.85 -14.17
N GLY A 11 17.52 12.21 -12.99
CA GLY A 11 18.88 11.96 -12.54
C GLY A 11 19.86 13.10 -12.79
N VAL A 12 19.46 14.12 -13.57
CA VAL A 12 20.29 15.31 -13.78
C VAL A 12 20.07 16.31 -12.66
N VAL A 13 21.13 16.78 -12.05
CA VAL A 13 21.16 17.81 -11.00
C VAL A 13 21.99 19.01 -11.41
N ILE A 14 21.53 20.21 -11.02
CA ILE A 14 22.24 21.46 -11.25
C ILE A 14 23.10 21.77 -10.05
N ASP A 15 24.38 22.04 -10.30
CA ASP A 15 25.30 22.57 -9.31
C ASP A 15 25.45 24.10 -9.55
N ARG A 16 24.87 24.86 -8.63
CA ARG A 16 24.92 26.34 -8.67
C ARG A 16 26.00 26.82 -7.71
N ASP A 17 27.20 26.95 -8.22
CA ASP A 17 28.27 27.67 -7.51
C ASP A 17 28.10 29.16 -7.81
N PHE A 18 27.72 29.97 -6.82
CA PHE A 18 27.53 31.45 -6.94
C PHE A 18 28.76 32.20 -7.42
N ARG A 19 29.93 31.55 -7.40
CA ARG A 19 31.19 32.14 -7.91
C ARG A 19 31.34 31.98 -9.43
N ARG A 20 30.40 31.32 -10.13
CA ARG A 20 30.49 31.02 -11.55
C ARG A 20 29.34 31.63 -12.35
N LYS A 21 29.67 32.14 -13.53
CA LYS A 21 28.68 32.74 -14.43
C LYS A 21 27.66 31.71 -14.99
N GLU A 22 28.03 30.43 -15.09
CA GLU A 22 27.20 29.40 -15.68
C GLU A 22 27.01 28.21 -14.74
N PRO A 23 25.77 27.64 -14.67
CA PRO A 23 25.50 26.45 -13.88
C PRO A 23 26.16 25.21 -14.49
N ARG A 24 26.58 24.28 -13.64
CA ARG A 24 27.09 22.95 -14.06
C ARG A 24 26.03 21.89 -13.90
N TYR A 25 25.97 20.98 -14.85
CA TYR A 25 25.04 19.84 -14.85
C TYR A 25 25.79 18.56 -14.53
N TYR A 26 25.16 17.69 -13.74
CA TYR A 26 25.70 16.42 -13.36
C TYR A 26 24.63 15.36 -13.38
N PHE A 27 24.99 14.16 -13.82
CA PHE A 27 24.17 12.98 -13.67
C PHE A 27 24.50 12.29 -12.34
N ARG A 28 23.44 11.92 -11.57
CA ARG A 28 23.55 11.15 -10.30
C ARG A 28 22.70 9.89 -10.39
N ALA A 29 23.30 8.75 -10.08
CA ALA A 29 22.61 7.48 -9.86
C ALA A 29 23.06 6.90 -8.51
N VAL A 30 22.17 6.16 -7.84
CA VAL A 30 22.49 5.50 -6.57
C VAL A 30 23.58 4.46 -6.81
N GLY A 31 24.62 4.47 -5.96
CA GLY A 31 25.74 3.53 -6.06
C GLY A 31 26.75 3.81 -7.16
N ARG A 32 26.69 4.97 -7.83
CA ARG A 32 27.67 5.36 -8.87
C ARG A 32 28.26 6.76 -8.59
N PRO A 33 29.49 7.01 -9.03
CA PRO A 33 30.08 8.34 -8.92
C PRO A 33 29.30 9.37 -9.76
N LYS A 34 29.34 10.63 -9.31
CA LYS A 34 28.72 11.78 -9.98
C LYS A 34 29.42 12.06 -11.31
N VAL A 35 28.70 12.00 -12.42
CA VAL A 35 29.24 12.27 -13.77
C VAL A 35 28.92 13.69 -14.19
N ARG A 36 29.92 14.48 -14.61
CA ARG A 36 29.73 15.84 -15.12
C ARG A 36 29.23 15.80 -16.55
N LEU A 37 28.16 16.56 -16.83
CA LEU A 37 27.60 16.78 -18.16
C LEU A 37 28.15 18.12 -18.70
N ARG A 38 28.59 18.13 -19.94
CA ARG A 38 29.29 19.25 -20.56
C ARG A 38 28.49 19.96 -21.67
N GLU A 39 27.52 19.20 -22.29
CA GLU A 39 26.67 19.73 -23.33
C GLU A 39 25.53 20.60 -22.77
N GLN A 40 24.87 21.41 -23.61
CA GLN A 40 23.83 22.33 -23.18
C GLN A 40 22.47 21.62 -23.01
N PRO A 41 21.77 21.85 -21.89
CA PRO A 41 20.43 21.27 -21.68
C PRO A 41 19.46 21.67 -22.78
N GLY A 42 18.71 20.66 -23.27
CA GLY A 42 17.72 20.82 -24.35
C GLY A 42 18.29 20.59 -25.76
N THR A 43 19.57 20.23 -25.88
CA THR A 43 20.16 19.80 -27.16
C THR A 43 20.16 18.30 -27.31
N PRO A 44 20.13 17.73 -28.53
CA PRO A 44 20.25 16.28 -28.75
C PRO A 44 21.55 15.70 -28.17
N GLU A 45 22.64 16.46 -28.20
CA GLU A 45 23.94 16.10 -27.65
C GLU A 45 23.86 15.95 -26.13
N PHE A 46 23.13 16.83 -25.43
CA PHE A 46 22.91 16.71 -24.00
C PHE A 46 22.11 15.46 -23.63
N GLU A 47 21.05 15.17 -24.37
CA GLU A 47 20.26 13.93 -24.19
C GLU A 47 21.13 12.68 -24.38
N HIS A 48 22.02 12.72 -25.39
CA HIS A 48 22.97 11.67 -25.66
C HIS A 48 24.00 11.52 -24.52
N GLU A 49 24.57 12.62 -24.03
CA GLU A 49 25.51 12.63 -22.92
C GLU A 49 24.85 12.07 -21.62
N VAL A 50 23.59 12.44 -21.35
CA VAL A 50 22.81 11.91 -20.24
C VAL A 50 22.56 10.40 -20.40
N ALA A 51 22.29 9.94 -21.62
CA ALA A 51 22.12 8.51 -21.91
C ALA A 51 23.42 7.74 -21.67
N CYS A 52 24.55 8.24 -22.13
CA CYS A 52 25.87 7.67 -21.88
C CYS A 52 26.20 7.59 -20.37
N ALA A 53 25.95 8.70 -19.64
CA ALA A 53 26.16 8.75 -18.20
C ALA A 53 25.27 7.75 -17.44
N ARG A 54 24.03 7.55 -17.90
CA ARG A 54 23.09 6.56 -17.37
C ARG A 54 23.56 5.13 -17.58
N LEU A 55 24.16 4.85 -18.72
CA LEU A 55 24.72 3.53 -19.05
C LEU A 55 26.09 3.29 -18.43
N GLY A 56 26.78 4.36 -17.97
CA GLY A 56 28.14 4.26 -17.44
C GLY A 56 29.20 4.12 -18.52
N VAL A 57 28.91 4.57 -19.76
CA VAL A 57 29.86 4.59 -20.88
C VAL A 57 30.40 6.01 -21.11
N PRO A 58 31.64 6.14 -21.61
CA PRO A 58 32.20 7.46 -21.94
C PRO A 58 31.40 8.14 -23.05
N TYR A 59 31.11 9.42 -22.87
CA TYR A 59 30.54 10.28 -23.93
C TYR A 59 31.66 10.79 -24.84
N VAL A 60 31.47 10.63 -26.15
CA VAL A 60 32.37 11.17 -27.19
C VAL A 60 31.56 12.14 -28.05
N LYS A 61 32.01 13.40 -28.11
CA LYS A 61 31.36 14.45 -28.91
C LYS A 61 31.46 14.14 -30.40
N GLY A 62 30.34 14.16 -31.11
CA GLY A 62 30.28 13.87 -32.56
C GLY A 62 29.95 12.42 -32.91
N ASP A 63 29.88 11.51 -31.94
CA ASP A 63 29.54 10.09 -32.21
C ASP A 63 28.00 9.88 -32.13
N GLN A 64 27.26 10.59 -32.97
CA GLN A 64 25.79 10.49 -33.03
C GLN A 64 25.27 9.15 -33.59
N GLN A 65 26.15 8.31 -34.16
CA GLN A 65 25.73 7.06 -34.82
C GLN A 65 25.70 5.84 -33.89
N LYS A 66 26.14 5.93 -32.65
CA LYS A 66 26.17 4.76 -31.72
C LYS A 66 25.34 4.89 -30.46
N ALA A 67 24.55 5.93 -30.29
CA ALA A 67 23.60 6.03 -29.20
C ALA A 67 22.18 5.66 -29.61
N ILE A 68 22.04 4.62 -30.36
CA ILE A 68 20.86 3.80 -30.21
C ILE A 68 21.03 3.17 -28.85
N SER A 69 20.20 3.58 -27.84
CA SER A 69 19.93 2.70 -26.70
C SER A 69 19.91 1.28 -27.25
N PRO A 70 20.66 0.32 -26.73
CA PRO A 70 20.51 -1.03 -27.21
C PRO A 70 19.03 -1.36 -27.09
N VAL A 71 18.31 -1.25 -28.18
CA VAL A 71 17.03 -1.91 -28.32
C VAL A 71 17.42 -3.35 -28.06
N ALA A 72 17.11 -3.81 -26.86
CA ALA A 72 17.38 -5.18 -26.49
C ALA A 72 16.90 -6.01 -27.69
N PRO A 73 17.70 -6.91 -28.22
CA PRO A 73 17.33 -7.66 -29.43
C PRO A 73 15.90 -8.13 -29.25
N PRO A 74 15.05 -8.06 -30.28
CA PRO A 74 13.65 -8.41 -30.16
C PRO A 74 13.57 -9.78 -29.49
N ALA A 75 12.81 -9.83 -28.41
CA ALA A 75 12.75 -11.05 -27.60
C ALA A 75 12.26 -12.19 -28.46
N VAL A 76 12.93 -13.31 -28.41
CA VAL A 76 12.57 -14.51 -29.19
C VAL A 76 11.19 -14.97 -28.80
N LYS A 77 10.27 -15.12 -29.76
CA LYS A 77 8.90 -15.59 -29.52
C LYS A 77 8.89 -16.89 -28.69
N GLY A 78 8.05 -16.95 -27.67
CA GLY A 78 7.97 -18.13 -26.79
C GLY A 78 8.84 -18.03 -25.54
N THR A 79 9.71 -17.01 -25.41
CA THR A 79 10.50 -16.78 -24.20
C THR A 79 9.73 -15.95 -23.17
N LEU A 80 10.13 -16.03 -21.89
CA LEU A 80 9.52 -15.24 -20.80
C LEU A 80 9.65 -13.72 -21.07
N ARG A 81 10.79 -13.29 -21.64
CA ARG A 81 11.02 -11.90 -22.03
C ARG A 81 10.03 -11.46 -23.11
N TRP A 82 9.77 -12.30 -24.10
CA TRP A 82 8.77 -12.01 -25.13
C TRP A 82 7.37 -11.90 -24.53
N LEU A 83 6.99 -12.80 -23.63
CA LEU A 83 5.69 -12.73 -22.94
C LEU A 83 5.56 -11.42 -22.14
N LEU A 84 6.62 -10.99 -21.45
CA LEU A 84 6.65 -9.71 -20.75
C LEU A 84 6.49 -8.52 -21.71
N GLN A 85 7.13 -8.53 -22.88
CA GLN A 85 6.97 -7.46 -23.88
C GLN A 85 5.53 -7.38 -24.39
N GLU A 86 4.91 -8.52 -24.69
CA GLU A 86 3.48 -8.58 -25.07
C GLU A 86 2.57 -8.08 -23.97
N TYR A 87 2.82 -8.47 -22.71
CA TYR A 87 2.09 -7.98 -21.55
C TYR A 87 2.21 -6.45 -21.40
N LYS A 88 3.42 -5.90 -21.51
CA LYS A 88 3.66 -4.44 -21.46
C LYS A 88 2.91 -3.71 -22.57
N ARG A 89 2.87 -4.28 -23.77
CA ARG A 89 2.26 -3.66 -24.95
C ARG A 89 0.73 -3.71 -24.90
N ARG A 90 0.16 -4.87 -24.53
CA ARG A 90 -1.28 -5.15 -24.70
C ARG A 90 -2.11 -4.97 -23.45
N ALA A 91 -1.53 -5.11 -22.24
CA ALA A 91 -2.24 -4.98 -20.98
C ALA A 91 -2.33 -3.52 -20.45
N ARG A 92 -1.89 -2.53 -21.26
CA ARG A 92 -2.02 -1.12 -20.90
C ARG A 92 -3.50 -0.74 -20.78
N GLY A 93 -3.82 0.02 -19.71
CA GLY A 93 -5.20 0.48 -19.46
C GLY A 93 -6.07 -0.48 -18.66
N THR A 94 -5.67 -1.75 -18.47
CA THR A 94 -6.42 -2.70 -17.63
C THR A 94 -6.20 -2.49 -16.13
N ILE A 95 -5.10 -1.84 -15.77
CA ILE A 95 -4.72 -1.51 -14.40
C ILE A 95 -4.10 -0.10 -14.35
N THR A 96 -3.94 0.47 -13.15
CA THR A 96 -3.30 1.77 -12.99
C THR A 96 -1.85 1.74 -13.48
N VAL A 97 -1.39 2.87 -14.04
CA VAL A 97 -0.03 3.02 -14.59
C VAL A 97 1.04 2.64 -13.57
N ASP A 98 0.91 3.15 -12.35
CA ASP A 98 1.85 2.88 -11.25
C ASP A 98 1.92 1.38 -10.88
N LEU A 99 0.78 0.68 -10.85
CA LEU A 99 0.75 -0.75 -10.60
C LEU A 99 1.39 -1.54 -11.76
N MET A 100 1.14 -1.11 -13.01
CA MET A 100 1.76 -1.72 -14.19
C MET A 100 3.29 -1.55 -14.14
N GLU A 101 3.78 -0.34 -13.88
CA GLU A 101 5.21 -0.06 -13.79
C GLU A 101 5.91 -0.88 -12.71
N ARG A 102 5.30 -1.01 -11.52
CA ARG A 102 5.85 -1.84 -10.44
C ARG A 102 5.91 -3.32 -10.83
N ARG A 103 4.87 -3.85 -11.47
CA ARG A 103 4.85 -5.24 -11.96
C ARG A 103 5.91 -5.46 -13.02
N VAL A 104 5.96 -4.57 -14.01
CA VAL A 104 6.93 -4.65 -15.10
C VAL A 104 8.37 -4.63 -14.57
N ARG A 105 8.69 -3.70 -13.65
CA ARG A 105 10.02 -3.63 -13.03
C ARG A 105 10.39 -4.94 -12.34
N MET A 106 9.47 -5.54 -11.59
CA MET A 106 9.68 -6.85 -10.96
C MET A 106 9.90 -7.95 -11.98
N LEU A 107 9.11 -8.00 -13.05
CA LEU A 107 9.19 -9.00 -14.10
C LEU A 107 10.46 -8.84 -14.95
N GLU A 108 10.89 -7.61 -15.20
CA GLU A 108 12.18 -7.32 -15.87
C GLU A 108 13.35 -7.82 -15.02
N GLU A 109 13.34 -7.59 -13.73
CA GLU A 109 14.36 -8.11 -12.80
C GLU A 109 14.40 -9.64 -12.83
N ILE A 110 13.25 -10.32 -12.87
CA ILE A 110 13.17 -11.77 -13.01
C ILE A 110 13.76 -12.21 -14.35
N CYS A 111 13.44 -11.52 -15.44
CA CYS A 111 13.98 -11.83 -16.76
C CYS A 111 15.51 -11.67 -16.84
N GLU A 112 16.06 -10.69 -16.13
CA GLU A 112 17.50 -10.46 -16.07
C GLU A 112 18.25 -11.40 -15.12
N SER A 113 17.54 -12.04 -14.19
CA SER A 113 18.15 -12.98 -13.25
C SER A 113 18.66 -14.24 -13.97
N ILE A 114 19.80 -14.75 -13.50
CA ILE A 114 20.43 -15.95 -14.06
C ILE A 114 19.82 -17.17 -13.35
N LYS A 115 19.45 -18.20 -14.13
CA LYS A 115 19.03 -19.49 -13.59
C LYS A 115 20.26 -20.25 -13.09
N PRO A 116 20.30 -20.70 -11.81
CA PRO A 116 21.36 -21.60 -11.34
C PRO A 116 21.40 -22.90 -12.14
N ASP A 117 22.55 -23.53 -12.21
CA ASP A 117 22.69 -24.89 -12.71
C ASP A 117 22.15 -25.93 -11.72
N LYS A 118 22.27 -27.22 -12.05
CA LYS A 118 21.79 -28.32 -11.18
C LYS A 118 22.52 -28.40 -9.85
N ASP A 119 23.73 -27.85 -9.79
CA ASP A 119 24.59 -27.84 -8.60
C ASP A 119 24.46 -26.54 -7.78
N GLY A 120 23.52 -25.66 -8.16
CA GLY A 120 23.29 -24.37 -7.50
C GLY A 120 24.32 -23.29 -7.84
N ARG A 121 25.23 -23.54 -8.80
CA ARG A 121 26.19 -22.55 -9.27
C ARG A 121 25.57 -21.56 -10.25
N PRO A 122 26.11 -20.35 -10.42
CA PRO A 122 25.60 -19.41 -11.41
C PRO A 122 25.58 -20.03 -12.80
N GLY A 123 24.40 -20.18 -13.38
CA GLY A 123 24.23 -20.67 -14.73
C GLY A 123 24.65 -19.63 -15.78
N LYS A 124 24.52 -19.97 -17.07
CA LYS A 124 24.85 -19.05 -18.18
C LYS A 124 23.63 -18.38 -18.80
N MET A 125 22.40 -18.87 -18.50
CA MET A 125 21.18 -18.42 -19.17
C MET A 125 20.36 -17.50 -18.25
N LYS A 126 19.92 -16.37 -18.81
CA LYS A 126 18.95 -15.50 -18.16
C LYS A 126 17.58 -16.15 -18.18
N ARG A 127 16.81 -16.02 -17.09
CA ARG A 127 15.44 -16.57 -17.03
C ARG A 127 14.51 -15.99 -18.08
N GLY A 128 14.73 -14.74 -18.48
CA GLY A 128 14.00 -14.09 -19.56
C GLY A 128 14.10 -14.78 -20.92
N ASP A 129 15.18 -15.50 -21.16
CA ASP A 129 15.46 -16.14 -22.44
C ASP A 129 14.99 -17.61 -22.49
N LEU A 130 14.44 -18.11 -21.37
CA LEU A 130 13.88 -19.45 -21.28
C LEU A 130 12.42 -19.49 -21.77
N PRO A 131 11.97 -20.64 -22.33
CA PRO A 131 10.60 -20.81 -22.78
C PRO A 131 9.61 -20.72 -21.61
N TYR A 132 8.67 -19.78 -21.67
CA TYR A 132 7.66 -19.63 -20.61
C TYR A 132 6.65 -20.78 -20.57
N ALA A 133 6.43 -21.48 -21.71
CA ALA A 133 5.55 -22.64 -21.78
C ALA A 133 6.01 -23.83 -20.93
N LEU A 134 7.30 -23.90 -20.60
CA LEU A 134 7.89 -24.91 -19.71
C LEU A 134 7.95 -24.46 -18.25
N MET A 135 7.40 -23.30 -17.93
CA MET A 135 7.43 -22.78 -16.58
C MET A 135 6.40 -23.48 -15.70
N GLU A 136 6.87 -24.17 -14.67
CA GLU A 136 6.09 -24.93 -13.70
C GLU A 136 6.06 -24.24 -12.34
N ARG A 137 5.20 -24.71 -11.44
CA ARG A 137 5.09 -24.22 -10.06
C ARG A 137 6.43 -24.21 -9.32
N ARG A 138 7.25 -25.26 -9.49
CA ARG A 138 8.58 -25.34 -8.86
C ARG A 138 9.47 -24.18 -9.26
N HIS A 139 9.49 -23.81 -10.55
CA HIS A 139 10.29 -22.71 -11.07
C HIS A 139 9.84 -21.35 -10.50
N ILE A 140 8.54 -21.17 -10.28
CA ILE A 140 8.02 -19.97 -9.62
C ILE A 140 8.49 -19.87 -8.17
N THR A 141 8.48 -21.00 -7.42
CA THR A 141 8.92 -21.02 -6.02
C THR A 141 10.43 -20.82 -5.90
N GLU A 142 11.23 -21.38 -6.79
CA GLU A 142 12.68 -21.14 -6.89
C GLU A 142 12.97 -19.65 -7.11
N VAL A 143 12.38 -19.05 -8.14
CA VAL A 143 12.53 -17.60 -8.44
C VAL A 143 12.13 -16.74 -7.26
N ARG A 144 11.01 -17.05 -6.60
CA ARG A 144 10.52 -16.32 -5.43
C ARG A 144 11.55 -16.32 -4.31
N ASP A 145 12.12 -17.48 -4.01
CA ASP A 145 12.98 -17.66 -2.84
C ASP A 145 14.41 -17.17 -3.07
N GLU A 146 14.88 -17.22 -4.32
CA GLU A 146 16.20 -16.73 -4.70
C GLU A 146 16.27 -15.20 -4.82
N ILE A 147 15.28 -14.58 -5.49
CA ILE A 147 15.36 -13.14 -5.81
C ILE A 147 15.04 -12.26 -4.61
N ARG A 148 14.29 -12.75 -3.62
CA ARG A 148 13.81 -11.93 -2.50
C ARG A 148 14.06 -12.57 -1.15
N GLN A 149 14.49 -11.73 -0.21
CA GLN A 149 14.78 -12.11 1.17
C GLN A 149 13.53 -12.02 2.06
N THR A 150 12.69 -10.98 1.89
CA THR A 150 11.54 -10.75 2.75
C THR A 150 10.28 -11.45 2.22
N ILE A 151 9.46 -11.95 3.13
CA ILE A 151 8.20 -12.64 2.81
C ILE A 151 7.27 -11.75 1.96
N GLY A 152 7.18 -10.45 2.28
CA GLY A 152 6.38 -9.51 1.51
C GLY A 152 6.84 -9.38 0.06
N ALA A 153 8.15 -9.29 -0.15
CA ALA A 153 8.75 -9.21 -1.48
C ALA A 153 8.61 -10.54 -2.25
N ARG A 154 8.77 -11.69 -1.58
CA ARG A 154 8.50 -13.03 -2.16
C ARG A 154 7.07 -13.16 -2.66
N ASN A 155 6.10 -12.74 -1.86
CA ASN A 155 4.69 -12.73 -2.26
C ASN A 155 4.43 -11.81 -3.46
N ASN A 156 5.14 -10.68 -3.58
CA ASN A 156 5.01 -9.78 -4.72
C ASN A 156 5.59 -10.38 -6.02
N VAL A 157 6.66 -11.18 -5.96
CA VAL A 157 7.16 -11.96 -7.10
C VAL A 157 6.06 -12.87 -7.66
N VAL A 158 5.47 -13.70 -6.80
CA VAL A 158 4.39 -14.62 -7.19
C VAL A 158 3.19 -13.85 -7.75
N LYS A 159 2.80 -12.75 -7.09
CA LYS A 159 1.67 -11.91 -7.53
C LYS A 159 1.90 -11.28 -8.90
N SER A 160 3.13 -10.83 -9.19
CA SER A 160 3.47 -10.21 -10.48
C SER A 160 3.49 -11.24 -11.61
N LEU A 161 4.12 -12.39 -11.37
CA LEU A 161 4.11 -13.51 -12.33
C LEU A 161 2.69 -14.03 -12.57
N SER A 162 1.92 -14.25 -11.49
CA SER A 162 0.53 -14.72 -11.60
C SER A 162 -0.35 -13.78 -12.42
N ALA A 163 -0.18 -12.48 -12.28
CA ALA A 163 -0.94 -11.50 -13.04
C ALA A 163 -0.58 -11.52 -14.53
N MET A 164 0.70 -11.65 -14.86
CA MET A 164 1.16 -11.78 -16.25
C MET A 164 0.68 -13.09 -16.89
N PHE A 165 0.78 -14.21 -16.18
CA PHE A 165 0.32 -15.51 -16.70
C PHE A 165 -1.21 -15.61 -16.77
N ALA A 166 -1.95 -15.00 -15.84
CA ALA A 166 -3.41 -14.93 -15.95
C ALA A 166 -3.83 -14.17 -17.20
N TRP A 167 -3.21 -13.01 -17.46
CA TRP A 167 -3.40 -12.26 -18.69
C TRP A 167 -2.99 -13.08 -19.93
N ALA A 168 -1.90 -13.85 -19.86
CA ALA A 168 -1.46 -14.70 -20.97
C ALA A 168 -2.46 -15.82 -21.28
N VAL A 169 -3.08 -16.41 -20.25
CA VAL A 169 -4.15 -17.42 -20.42
C VAL A 169 -5.39 -16.78 -21.05
N GLU A 170 -5.82 -15.61 -20.58
CA GLU A 170 -6.96 -14.85 -21.12
C GLU A 170 -6.77 -14.46 -22.61
N ASN A 171 -5.51 -14.32 -23.06
CA ASN A 171 -5.16 -13.96 -24.43
C ASN A 171 -4.64 -15.13 -25.28
N ASP A 172 -4.87 -16.36 -24.88
CA ASP A 172 -4.48 -17.60 -25.57
C ASP A 172 -2.98 -17.75 -25.83
N LEU A 173 -2.15 -17.05 -25.05
CA LEU A 173 -0.69 -17.15 -25.13
C LEU A 173 -0.13 -18.25 -24.21
N ALA A 174 -0.84 -18.63 -23.17
CA ALA A 174 -0.48 -19.71 -22.26
C ALA A 174 -1.69 -20.61 -21.99
N LYS A 175 -1.45 -21.93 -21.84
CA LYS A 175 -2.52 -22.89 -21.53
C LYS A 175 -2.94 -22.82 -20.06
N THR A 176 -2.00 -22.57 -19.16
CA THR A 176 -2.21 -22.57 -17.70
C THR A 176 -1.38 -21.50 -17.04
N ASN A 177 -1.80 -21.09 -15.84
CA ASN A 177 -1.02 -20.19 -15.00
C ASN A 177 -0.18 -21.03 -14.00
N PRO A 178 1.17 -21.08 -14.14
CA PRO A 178 2.03 -21.87 -13.26
C PRO A 178 2.04 -21.39 -11.80
N CYS A 179 1.51 -20.19 -11.53
CA CYS A 179 1.36 -19.67 -10.17
C CYS A 179 0.09 -20.18 -9.46
N ALA A 180 -0.81 -20.87 -10.16
CA ALA A 180 -2.05 -21.37 -9.59
C ALA A 180 -1.77 -22.31 -8.41
N GLY A 181 -2.48 -22.11 -7.30
CA GLY A 181 -2.35 -22.90 -6.09
C GLY A 181 -1.10 -22.64 -5.25
N ILE A 182 -0.23 -21.70 -5.61
CA ILE A 182 0.86 -21.28 -4.73
C ILE A 182 0.27 -20.45 -3.57
N LYS A 183 0.38 -21.01 -2.36
CA LYS A 183 -0.11 -20.34 -1.16
C LYS A 183 0.76 -19.12 -0.83
N ARG A 184 0.11 -18.04 -0.46
CA ARG A 184 0.80 -16.85 0.05
C ARG A 184 1.51 -17.19 1.36
N GLN A 185 2.79 -16.85 1.46
CA GLN A 185 3.55 -16.96 2.71
C GLN A 185 3.00 -15.94 3.71
N LYS A 186 2.77 -16.37 4.96
CA LYS A 186 2.32 -15.46 6.02
C LYS A 186 3.49 -14.56 6.40
N ALA A 187 3.39 -13.29 6.10
CA ALA A 187 4.27 -12.27 6.65
C ALA A 187 3.75 -11.95 8.06
N GLY A 188 4.58 -12.04 9.09
CA GLY A 188 4.30 -11.77 10.51
C GLY A 188 3.02 -11.02 10.86
N ASN A 189 2.91 -10.45 12.03
CA ASN A 189 1.68 -9.77 12.51
C ASN A 189 1.38 -8.40 11.83
N GLY A 190 2.12 -8.08 10.75
CA GLY A 190 2.00 -6.79 10.06
C GLY A 190 2.69 -5.66 10.83
N PHE A 191 2.27 -4.43 10.57
CA PHE A 191 2.82 -3.26 11.26
C PHE A 191 2.45 -3.28 12.74
N HIS A 192 3.40 -2.90 13.60
CA HIS A 192 3.18 -2.69 15.02
C HIS A 192 2.02 -1.70 15.24
N THR A 193 1.11 -2.03 16.18
CA THR A 193 0.04 -1.10 16.61
C THR A 193 0.61 -0.30 17.77
N TRP A 194 0.64 1.03 17.65
CA TRP A 194 1.15 1.87 18.72
C TRP A 194 0.35 1.70 20.00
N THR A 195 1.03 1.69 21.12
CA THR A 195 0.42 1.78 22.44
C THR A 195 0.19 3.24 22.81
N ILE A 196 -0.62 3.49 23.84
CA ILE A 196 -0.82 4.85 24.36
C ILE A 196 0.48 5.42 24.92
N GLU A 197 1.31 4.59 25.55
CA GLU A 197 2.62 4.98 26.08
C GLU A 197 3.57 5.42 24.97
N GLU A 198 3.59 4.72 23.83
CA GLU A 198 4.41 5.10 22.67
C GLU A 198 3.92 6.40 22.04
N VAL A 199 2.60 6.63 21.99
CA VAL A 199 2.05 7.92 21.57
C VAL A 199 2.53 9.03 22.49
N ARG A 200 2.43 8.86 23.81
CA ARG A 200 2.90 9.84 24.80
C ARG A 200 4.41 10.07 24.73
N GLN A 201 5.21 9.02 24.52
CA GLN A 201 6.66 9.13 24.34
C GLN A 201 7.01 9.96 23.11
N PHE A 202 6.33 9.73 21.97
CA PHE A 202 6.50 10.54 20.78
C PHE A 202 6.10 11.99 21.02
N GLU A 203 4.99 12.20 21.72
CA GLU A 203 4.50 13.52 22.10
C GLU A 203 5.47 14.29 23.01
N ALA A 204 6.07 13.62 23.97
CA ALA A 204 7.07 14.22 24.86
C ALA A 204 8.34 14.67 24.09
N ARG A 205 8.77 13.87 23.08
CA ARG A 205 9.93 14.21 22.24
C ARG A 205 9.60 15.32 21.24
N HIS A 206 8.36 15.38 20.75
CA HIS A 206 7.90 16.32 19.75
C HIS A 206 6.75 17.17 20.31
N PRO A 207 7.06 18.32 20.93
CA PRO A 207 6.05 19.17 21.57
C PRO A 207 5.08 19.76 20.56
N LEU A 208 3.98 20.32 21.08
CA LEU A 208 3.02 21.10 20.30
C LEU A 208 3.74 22.19 19.50
N GLY A 209 3.31 22.45 18.28
CA GLY A 209 3.96 23.38 17.36
C GLY A 209 5.00 22.74 16.44
N THR A 210 5.29 21.45 16.58
CA THR A 210 6.19 20.74 15.68
C THR A 210 5.45 20.04 14.54
N LYS A 211 6.07 19.94 13.36
CA LYS A 211 5.53 19.16 12.22
C LYS A 211 5.34 17.68 12.58
N ALA A 212 6.18 17.14 13.46
CA ALA A 212 6.09 15.76 13.92
C ALA A 212 4.81 15.53 14.73
N ARG A 213 4.51 16.42 15.69
CA ARG A 213 3.28 16.38 16.49
C ARG A 213 2.06 16.51 15.58
N LEU A 214 2.06 17.46 14.65
CA LEU A 214 0.97 17.61 13.67
C LEU A 214 0.74 16.33 12.87
N ALA A 215 1.79 15.71 12.37
CA ALA A 215 1.71 14.47 11.61
C ALA A 215 1.18 13.30 12.45
N LEU A 216 1.60 13.18 13.72
CA LEU A 216 1.08 12.21 14.67
C LEU A 216 -0.43 12.38 14.85
N HIS A 217 -0.88 13.58 15.19
CA HIS A 217 -2.28 13.84 15.52
C HIS A 217 -3.19 13.69 14.31
N ILE A 218 -2.79 14.18 13.11
CA ILE A 218 -3.58 13.95 11.91
C ILE A 218 -3.69 12.43 11.66
N ALA A 219 -2.59 11.67 11.72
CA ALA A 219 -2.61 10.23 11.45
C ALA A 219 -3.45 9.45 12.47
N LEU A 220 -3.35 9.78 13.76
CA LEU A 220 -4.05 9.10 14.85
C LEU A 220 -5.55 9.38 14.84
N PHE A 221 -5.93 10.66 14.78
CA PHE A 221 -7.32 11.08 14.95
C PHE A 221 -8.16 10.99 13.68
N THR A 222 -7.55 11.02 12.48
CA THR A 222 -8.29 10.80 11.23
C THR A 222 -8.20 9.35 10.76
N GLY A 223 -7.16 8.64 11.17
CA GLY A 223 -6.86 7.31 10.67
C GLY A 223 -6.61 7.25 9.16
N PHE A 224 -6.33 8.34 8.48
CA PHE A 224 -6.09 8.38 7.05
C PHE A 224 -4.88 7.55 6.63
N ARG A 225 -4.89 7.04 5.41
CA ARG A 225 -3.72 6.35 4.84
C ARG A 225 -2.61 7.36 4.53
N ARG A 226 -1.38 6.90 4.42
CA ARG A 226 -0.22 7.75 4.11
C ARG A 226 -0.43 8.63 2.88
N SER A 227 -1.04 8.09 1.81
CA SER A 227 -1.41 8.85 0.61
C SER A 227 -2.39 10.00 0.89
N ASP A 228 -3.32 9.77 1.82
CA ASP A 228 -4.37 10.73 2.14
C ASP A 228 -3.86 11.79 3.12
N LEU A 229 -2.95 11.41 4.04
CA LEU A 229 -2.31 12.32 5.00
C LEU A 229 -1.54 13.46 4.33
N ILE A 230 -0.86 13.19 3.21
CA ILE A 230 -0.06 14.20 2.52
C ILE A 230 -0.86 15.19 1.69
N VAL A 231 -2.13 14.91 1.44
CA VAL A 231 -3.03 15.78 0.67
C VAL A 231 -4.08 16.47 1.51
N VAL A 232 -4.38 15.95 2.71
CA VAL A 232 -5.39 16.54 3.58
C VAL A 232 -4.96 17.93 4.04
N GLY A 233 -5.91 18.88 4.06
CA GLY A 233 -5.66 20.26 4.46
C GLY A 233 -6.93 21.09 4.51
N ARG A 234 -6.77 22.42 4.57
CA ARG A 234 -7.88 23.37 4.74
C ARG A 234 -9.00 23.21 3.72
N GLN A 235 -8.68 22.85 2.47
CA GLN A 235 -9.66 22.61 1.41
C GLN A 235 -10.62 21.44 1.70
N HIS A 236 -10.26 20.56 2.66
CA HIS A 236 -11.10 19.45 3.08
C HIS A 236 -11.90 19.75 4.36
N LEU A 237 -11.72 20.94 4.94
CA LEU A 237 -12.45 21.33 6.13
C LEU A 237 -13.73 22.09 5.75
N GLN A 238 -14.89 21.52 6.08
CA GLN A 238 -16.21 22.08 5.77
C GLN A 238 -17.07 22.05 7.03
N ASN A 239 -17.47 23.22 7.52
CA ASN A 239 -18.34 23.35 8.69
C ASN A 239 -17.90 22.52 9.92
N GLY A 240 -16.61 22.48 10.22
CA GLY A 240 -16.05 21.69 11.33
C GLY A 240 -15.88 20.20 11.04
N TRP A 241 -16.11 19.75 9.79
CA TRP A 241 -15.89 18.38 9.35
C TRP A 241 -14.74 18.28 8.37
N ILE A 242 -13.94 17.24 8.51
CA ILE A 242 -12.93 16.85 7.50
C ILE A 242 -13.61 15.93 6.51
N VAL A 243 -13.76 16.40 5.27
CA VAL A 243 -14.44 15.69 4.17
C VAL A 243 -13.39 15.29 3.14
N LEU A 244 -13.12 13.99 3.00
CA LEU A 244 -12.10 13.49 2.10
C LEU A 244 -12.54 12.19 1.41
N ARG A 245 -12.24 12.10 0.11
CA ARG A 245 -12.35 10.85 -0.64
C ARG A 245 -10.99 10.16 -0.71
N PRO A 246 -10.79 9.01 -0.02
CA PRO A 246 -9.49 8.35 0.03
C PRO A 246 -9.00 7.93 -1.35
N GLN A 247 -7.77 8.33 -1.72
CA GLN A 247 -7.20 8.11 -3.06
C GLN A 247 -7.17 6.64 -3.47
N LYS A 248 -6.78 5.76 -2.56
CA LYS A 248 -6.63 4.32 -2.85
C LYS A 248 -7.93 3.63 -3.22
N THR A 249 -9.05 4.11 -2.74
CA THR A 249 -10.37 3.51 -2.92
C THR A 249 -11.30 4.36 -3.80
N ALA A 250 -10.83 5.49 -4.30
CA ALA A 250 -11.60 6.40 -5.16
C ALA A 250 -12.19 5.68 -6.39
N ASN A 251 -11.41 4.78 -7.01
CA ASN A 251 -11.83 4.05 -8.21
C ASN A 251 -12.57 2.73 -7.91
N SER A 252 -12.59 2.25 -6.65
CA SER A 252 -13.16 0.93 -6.33
C SER A 252 -14.45 1.01 -5.51
N SER A 253 -14.46 1.80 -4.44
CA SER A 253 -15.61 1.89 -3.53
C SER A 253 -16.22 3.28 -3.46
N ASN A 254 -15.53 4.30 -3.96
CA ASN A 254 -15.97 5.70 -4.00
C ASN A 254 -16.51 6.24 -2.66
N VAL A 255 -16.06 5.69 -1.53
CA VAL A 255 -16.52 6.07 -0.20
C VAL A 255 -16.01 7.46 0.13
N LEU A 256 -16.93 8.37 0.51
CA LEU A 256 -16.60 9.65 1.12
C LEU A 256 -16.41 9.43 2.63
N VAL A 257 -15.32 9.93 3.18
CA VAL A 257 -15.06 9.92 4.62
C VAL A 257 -15.33 11.32 5.16
N GLU A 258 -16.25 11.41 6.09
CA GLU A 258 -16.64 12.65 6.77
C GLU A 258 -16.49 12.43 8.27
N ILE A 259 -15.53 13.12 8.87
CA ILE A 259 -15.22 13.02 10.30
C ILE A 259 -15.21 14.41 10.94
N PRO A 260 -15.76 14.57 12.15
CA PRO A 260 -15.68 15.85 12.85
C PRO A 260 -14.22 16.17 13.19
N LEU A 261 -13.87 17.45 13.09
CA LEU A 261 -12.57 17.93 13.54
C LEU A 261 -12.58 17.98 15.08
N LEU A 262 -11.78 17.11 15.70
CA LEU A 262 -11.62 17.12 17.16
C LEU A 262 -10.89 18.37 17.63
N ASP A 263 -11.26 18.93 18.78
CA ASP A 263 -10.66 20.14 19.35
C ASP A 263 -9.16 20.02 19.54
N CYS A 264 -8.67 18.87 20.01
CA CYS A 264 -7.24 18.60 20.17
C CYS A 264 -6.47 18.59 18.83
N LEU A 265 -7.12 18.16 17.75
CA LEU A 265 -6.54 18.22 16.41
C LEU A 265 -6.57 19.66 15.86
N ALA A 266 -7.68 20.38 16.08
CA ALA A 266 -7.82 21.78 15.71
C ALA A 266 -6.71 22.64 16.36
N GLN A 267 -6.52 22.51 17.67
CA GLN A 267 -5.43 23.17 18.40
C GLN A 267 -4.05 22.82 17.83
N THR A 268 -3.82 21.55 17.51
CA THR A 268 -2.53 21.14 16.94
C THR A 268 -2.29 21.76 15.55
N ILE A 269 -3.32 21.84 14.71
CA ILE A 269 -3.22 22.48 13.39
C ILE A 269 -2.92 23.97 13.54
N GLU A 270 -3.59 24.64 14.46
CA GLU A 270 -3.42 26.08 14.70
C GLU A 270 -2.01 26.44 15.18
N HIS A 271 -1.45 25.64 16.10
CA HIS A 271 -0.13 25.90 16.68
C HIS A 271 1.04 25.34 15.86
N SER A 272 0.78 24.63 14.76
CA SER A 272 1.83 24.00 13.97
C SER A 272 2.09 24.72 12.63
N PRO A 273 3.30 24.62 12.07
CA PRO A 273 3.64 25.19 10.76
C PRO A 273 2.96 24.38 9.64
N ALA A 274 1.65 24.54 9.52
CA ALA A 274 0.84 23.94 8.47
C ALA A 274 0.96 24.73 7.17
N GLY A 275 0.85 24.02 6.03
CA GLY A 275 0.84 24.66 4.71
C GLY A 275 -0.51 25.29 4.36
N GLY A 276 -0.52 26.05 3.28
CA GLY A 276 -1.73 26.75 2.80
C GLY A 276 -2.81 25.79 2.28
N LEU A 277 -2.43 24.82 1.45
CA LEU A 277 -3.35 23.81 0.90
C LEU A 277 -3.34 22.53 1.73
N THR A 278 -2.16 21.97 2.01
CA THR A 278 -2.03 20.74 2.81
C THR A 278 -1.48 21.10 4.18
N TRP A 279 -1.97 20.43 5.23
CA TRP A 279 -1.44 20.66 6.57
C TRP A 279 -0.01 20.18 6.71
N LEU A 280 0.34 19.05 6.06
CA LEU A 280 1.68 18.47 6.13
C LEU A 280 2.56 18.99 4.98
N VAL A 281 3.57 19.75 5.32
CA VAL A 281 4.56 20.30 4.39
C VAL A 281 5.99 19.99 4.83
N ASN A 282 6.87 19.82 3.83
CA ASN A 282 8.30 19.58 4.07
C ASN A 282 9.00 20.87 4.58
N ASP A 283 10.32 20.79 4.73
CA ASP A 283 11.11 21.92 5.24
C ASP A 283 11.18 23.13 4.27
N TYR A 284 10.78 22.92 3.03
CA TYR A 284 10.67 23.96 1.98
C TYR A 284 9.25 24.51 1.82
N GLY A 285 8.32 24.19 2.72
CA GLY A 285 6.92 24.61 2.64
C GLY A 285 6.10 23.95 1.52
N ARG A 286 6.61 22.90 0.89
CA ARG A 286 5.92 22.16 -0.19
C ARG A 286 5.26 20.90 0.35
N PRO A 287 4.15 20.42 -0.26
CA PRO A 287 3.55 19.14 0.08
C PRO A 287 4.58 18.02 0.02
N PHE A 288 4.45 17.04 0.90
CA PHE A 288 5.28 15.84 0.85
C PHE A 288 4.91 14.97 -0.35
N THR A 289 5.91 14.25 -0.88
CA THR A 289 5.65 13.01 -1.62
C THR A 289 5.36 11.89 -0.63
N GLU A 290 4.67 10.82 -1.07
CA GLU A 290 4.33 9.71 -0.19
C GLU A 290 5.56 9.06 0.46
N ASP A 291 6.60 8.81 -0.32
CA ASP A 291 7.86 8.24 0.19
C ASP A 291 8.65 9.24 1.04
N GLY A 292 8.66 10.52 0.65
CA GLY A 292 9.28 11.60 1.41
C GLY A 292 8.68 11.74 2.80
N PHE A 293 7.35 11.69 2.92
CA PHE A 293 6.66 11.70 4.20
C PHE A 293 6.97 10.45 5.03
N GLY A 294 6.93 9.28 4.42
CA GLY A 294 7.25 8.03 5.11
C GLY A 294 8.65 8.03 5.71
N ASN A 295 9.65 8.50 4.94
CA ASN A 295 11.02 8.61 5.40
C ASN A 295 11.19 9.67 6.51
N ARG A 296 10.48 10.79 6.40
CA ARG A 296 10.53 11.84 7.44
C ARG A 296 9.88 11.38 8.72
N PHE A 297 8.73 10.73 8.64
CA PHE A 297 8.03 10.19 9.80
C PHE A 297 8.85 9.11 10.52
N ARG A 298 9.56 8.26 9.76
CA ARG A 298 10.51 7.29 10.32
C ARG A 298 11.57 7.99 11.17
N LYS A 299 12.18 9.06 10.67
CA LYS A 299 13.17 9.83 11.44
C LYS A 299 12.59 10.39 12.73
N TRP A 300 11.37 10.91 12.72
CA TRP A 300 10.72 11.38 13.95
C TRP A 300 10.46 10.24 14.95
N CYS A 301 10.12 9.03 14.47
CA CYS A 301 10.03 7.85 15.33
C CYS A 301 11.40 7.49 15.93
N ASP A 302 12.46 7.47 15.12
CA ASP A 302 13.82 7.18 15.56
C ASP A 302 14.28 8.23 16.61
N ASP A 303 14.03 9.51 16.36
CA ASP A 303 14.30 10.62 17.29
C ASP A 303 13.58 10.47 18.64
N ALA A 304 12.42 9.84 18.64
CA ALA A 304 11.62 9.54 19.84
C ALA A 304 11.96 8.20 20.50
N GLY A 305 12.96 7.46 19.98
CA GLY A 305 13.33 6.13 20.48
C GLY A 305 12.33 5.03 20.13
N LEU A 306 11.57 5.20 19.04
CA LEU A 306 10.50 4.31 18.59
C LEU A 306 10.76 3.76 17.17
N PRO A 307 11.90 3.11 16.90
CA PRO A 307 12.28 2.70 15.53
C PRO A 307 11.35 1.64 14.92
N HIS A 308 10.58 0.91 15.74
CA HIS A 308 9.60 -0.09 15.31
C HIS A 308 8.24 0.51 14.93
N CYS A 309 8.01 1.77 15.26
CA CYS A 309 6.77 2.50 15.02
C CYS A 309 6.68 3.05 13.59
N THR A 310 5.45 3.11 13.04
CA THR A 310 5.19 3.58 11.68
C THR A 310 3.88 4.35 11.59
N VAL A 311 3.72 5.20 10.56
CA VAL A 311 2.46 5.88 10.25
C VAL A 311 1.28 4.89 10.14
N HIS A 312 1.49 3.73 9.51
CA HIS A 312 0.43 2.73 9.36
C HIS A 312 0.01 2.11 10.69
N GLY A 313 0.96 2.02 11.63
CA GLY A 313 0.70 1.60 13.01
C GLY A 313 -0.23 2.55 13.76
N LEU A 314 -0.17 3.87 13.49
CA LEU A 314 -1.06 4.85 14.09
C LEU A 314 -2.52 4.68 13.65
N ARG A 315 -2.77 4.38 12.38
CA ARG A 315 -4.12 4.06 11.92
C ARG A 315 -4.68 2.82 12.63
N LYS A 316 -3.83 1.81 12.89
CA LYS A 316 -4.21 0.65 13.69
C LYS A 316 -4.50 1.04 15.14
N ALA A 317 -3.65 1.89 15.73
CA ALA A 317 -3.84 2.39 17.09
C ALA A 317 -5.15 3.17 17.23
N GLY A 318 -5.44 4.12 16.34
CA GLY A 318 -6.70 4.85 16.36
C GLY A 318 -7.92 3.94 16.31
N ALA A 319 -7.89 2.91 15.43
CA ALA A 319 -8.98 1.94 15.36
C ALA A 319 -9.08 1.06 16.62
N THR A 320 -7.95 0.67 17.20
CA THR A 320 -7.92 -0.12 18.44
C THR A 320 -8.45 0.70 19.62
N ILE A 321 -7.97 1.93 19.79
CA ILE A 321 -8.42 2.84 20.85
C ILE A 321 -9.93 3.10 20.72
N ALA A 322 -10.42 3.41 19.53
CA ALA A 322 -11.84 3.63 19.31
C ALA A 322 -12.68 2.38 19.64
N ALA A 323 -12.22 1.19 19.24
CA ALA A 323 -12.88 -0.07 19.56
C ALA A 323 -12.90 -0.35 21.09
N GLU A 324 -11.78 -0.12 21.78
CA GLU A 324 -11.65 -0.28 23.23
C GLU A 324 -12.55 0.69 23.99
N ASN A 325 -12.73 1.89 23.45
CA ASN A 325 -13.67 2.89 23.97
C ASN A 325 -15.15 2.63 23.58
N GLY A 326 -15.42 1.50 22.90
CA GLY A 326 -16.79 1.06 22.63
C GLY A 326 -17.36 1.42 21.27
N ALA A 327 -16.55 1.91 20.34
CA ALA A 327 -17.03 2.16 18.98
C ALA A 327 -17.52 0.87 18.32
N THR A 328 -18.67 0.95 17.66
CA THR A 328 -19.25 -0.16 16.90
C THR A 328 -18.50 -0.37 15.59
N ASP A 329 -18.71 -1.54 14.97
CA ASP A 329 -18.14 -1.82 13.62
C ASP A 329 -18.57 -0.76 12.59
N ASP A 330 -19.82 -0.32 12.63
CA ASP A 330 -20.33 0.67 11.67
C ASP A 330 -19.72 2.07 11.91
N GLN A 331 -19.50 2.46 13.17
CA GLN A 331 -18.76 3.69 13.51
C GLN A 331 -17.31 3.63 13.03
N LEU A 332 -16.62 2.51 13.23
CA LEU A 332 -15.26 2.33 12.71
C LEU A 332 -15.24 2.34 11.17
N MET A 333 -16.23 1.74 10.51
CA MET A 333 -16.36 1.81 9.06
C MET A 333 -16.51 3.25 8.58
N ALA A 334 -17.33 4.04 9.23
CA ALA A 334 -17.54 5.46 8.91
C ALA A 334 -16.25 6.28 9.08
N ILE A 335 -15.57 6.16 10.23
CA ILE A 335 -14.35 6.94 10.54
C ILE A 335 -13.21 6.57 9.58
N PHE A 336 -12.99 5.26 9.37
CA PHE A 336 -11.81 4.79 8.64
C PHE A 336 -12.07 4.56 7.13
N GLY A 337 -13.28 4.83 6.64
CA GLY A 337 -13.64 4.58 5.24
C GLY A 337 -13.51 3.11 4.85
N TRP A 338 -13.89 2.20 5.74
CA TRP A 338 -13.94 0.77 5.46
C TRP A 338 -15.29 0.36 4.90
N THR A 339 -15.29 -0.63 4.02
CA THR A 339 -16.51 -1.08 3.32
C THR A 339 -16.96 -2.47 3.76
N THR A 340 -16.17 -3.16 4.56
CA THR A 340 -16.47 -4.51 5.02
C THR A 340 -16.23 -4.67 6.51
N LYS A 341 -17.11 -5.38 7.21
CA LYS A 341 -16.97 -5.72 8.63
C LYS A 341 -15.71 -6.54 8.94
N GLN A 342 -15.20 -7.26 7.96
CA GLN A 342 -13.93 -8.01 8.08
C GLN A 342 -12.74 -7.11 8.43
N GLN A 343 -12.78 -5.84 8.01
CA GLN A 343 -11.72 -4.87 8.31
C GLN A 343 -11.79 -4.37 9.76
N THR A 344 -13.00 -4.28 10.34
CA THR A 344 -13.23 -3.83 11.72
C THR A 344 -13.03 -4.94 12.73
N THR A 345 -13.44 -6.17 12.40
CA THR A 345 -13.36 -7.36 13.27
C THR A 345 -11.96 -7.59 13.85
N LEU A 346 -10.91 -7.21 13.11
CA LEU A 346 -9.53 -7.30 13.58
C LEU A 346 -9.28 -6.46 14.85
N TYR A 347 -10.02 -5.38 15.02
CA TYR A 347 -9.88 -4.41 16.12
C TYR A 347 -10.95 -4.65 17.20
N THR A 348 -12.20 -4.86 16.78
CA THR A 348 -13.35 -4.97 17.69
C THR A 348 -13.42 -6.34 18.38
N SER A 349 -12.90 -7.41 17.78
CA SER A 349 -13.02 -8.75 18.33
C SER A 349 -12.39 -8.94 19.72
N LYS A 350 -11.24 -8.29 19.98
CA LYS A 350 -10.58 -8.34 21.30
C LYS A 350 -11.24 -7.41 22.31
N ALA A 351 -11.47 -6.15 21.91
CA ALA A 351 -12.09 -5.12 22.73
C ALA A 351 -13.52 -5.53 23.15
N ASN A 352 -14.32 -5.96 22.17
CA ASN A 352 -15.68 -6.39 22.41
C ASN A 352 -15.76 -7.66 23.27
N ARG A 353 -14.82 -8.61 23.11
CA ARG A 353 -14.84 -9.84 23.92
C ARG A 353 -14.71 -9.54 25.41
N ARG A 354 -13.79 -8.67 25.82
CA ARG A 354 -13.61 -8.31 27.23
C ARG A 354 -14.83 -7.58 27.78
N ARG A 355 -15.31 -6.56 27.08
CA ARG A 355 -16.50 -5.78 27.45
C ARG A 355 -17.75 -6.65 27.48
N LEU A 356 -17.99 -7.45 26.45
CA LEU A 356 -19.13 -8.35 26.40
C LEU A 356 -19.04 -9.43 27.49
N ALA A 357 -17.85 -9.91 27.84
CA ALA A 357 -17.68 -10.82 28.96
C ALA A 357 -17.99 -10.13 30.29
N GLU A 358 -17.52 -8.88 30.48
CA GLU A 358 -17.79 -8.10 31.67
C GLU A 358 -19.29 -7.75 31.84
N GLU A 359 -19.97 -7.45 30.73
CA GLU A 359 -21.43 -7.24 30.72
C GLU A 359 -22.17 -8.58 30.83
N GLY A 360 -21.74 -9.59 30.09
CA GLY A 360 -22.40 -10.89 30.03
C GLY A 360 -22.33 -11.68 31.33
N ILE A 361 -21.23 -11.55 32.11
CA ILE A 361 -21.11 -12.24 33.39
C ILE A 361 -22.21 -11.85 34.39
N LYS A 362 -22.74 -10.64 34.28
CA LYS A 362 -23.85 -10.13 35.11
C LYS A 362 -25.14 -10.93 34.88
N HIS A 363 -25.29 -11.53 33.71
CA HIS A 363 -26.44 -12.38 33.37
C HIS A 363 -26.32 -13.82 33.86
N LEU A 364 -25.14 -14.22 34.37
CA LEU A 364 -24.93 -15.53 34.99
C LEU A 364 -25.34 -15.54 36.48
N ASN A 365 -26.01 -14.49 36.98
CA ASN A 365 -26.53 -14.49 38.32
C ASN A 365 -27.62 -15.55 38.46
N LEU A 366 -27.48 -16.42 39.49
CA LEU A 366 -28.42 -17.53 39.76
C LEU A 366 -29.74 -17.02 40.38
N GLU A 367 -29.78 -15.79 40.91
CA GLU A 367 -30.99 -15.15 41.33
C GLU A 367 -31.81 -14.70 40.13
N ARG A 368 -32.68 -15.59 39.65
CA ARG A 368 -33.71 -15.23 38.68
C ARG A 368 -34.68 -14.28 39.33
N ASN A 369 -34.74 -13.03 38.86
CA ASN A 369 -35.93 -12.22 39.08
C ASN A 369 -37.08 -12.93 38.34
N GLU A 370 -37.99 -13.55 39.09
CA GLU A 370 -39.16 -14.29 38.56
C GLU A 370 -40.15 -13.35 37.84
N ASP A 371 -39.93 -12.04 37.85
CA ASP A 371 -40.83 -10.98 37.35
C ASP A 371 -40.49 -10.44 35.96
N LYS A 372 -39.54 -10.99 35.21
CA LYS A 372 -39.27 -10.51 33.85
C LYS A 372 -39.55 -11.59 32.81
N ASN A 373 -40.82 -11.62 32.39
CA ASN A 373 -41.36 -12.10 31.10
C ASN A 373 -40.39 -12.83 30.18
N VAL A 374 -40.22 -14.12 30.42
CA VAL A 374 -39.97 -15.02 29.32
C VAL A 374 -41.29 -15.12 28.56
N PRO A 375 -41.40 -14.81 27.28
CA PRO A 375 -42.60 -15.12 26.52
C PRO A 375 -42.90 -16.61 26.68
N ARG A 376 -43.97 -16.95 27.38
CA ARG A 376 -44.46 -18.33 27.38
C ARG A 376 -44.82 -18.64 25.95
N ILE A 377 -44.09 -19.52 25.30
CA ILE A 377 -44.54 -20.14 24.07
C ILE A 377 -45.84 -20.82 24.47
N SER A 378 -46.96 -20.21 24.08
CA SER A 378 -48.30 -20.79 24.23
C SER A 378 -48.25 -22.11 23.52
N GLY A 379 -48.32 -23.20 24.33
CA GLY A 379 -48.35 -24.53 23.79
C GLY A 379 -49.52 -24.63 22.82
N SER A 380 -49.26 -25.20 21.68
CA SER A 380 -50.30 -25.54 20.71
C SER A 380 -51.38 -26.36 21.41
N GLU A 381 -52.60 -25.74 21.51
CA GLU A 381 -53.80 -26.50 21.86
C GLU A 381 -53.95 -27.65 20.86
N LYS A 382 -53.84 -28.86 21.34
CA LYS A 382 -54.22 -30.03 20.61
C LYS A 382 -55.75 -29.98 20.50
N SER A 383 -56.29 -29.57 19.35
CA SER A 383 -57.68 -29.77 19.00
C SER A 383 -57.94 -31.27 18.88
N GLY A 384 -58.44 -31.87 19.95
CA GLY A 384 -58.88 -33.23 19.95
C GLY A 384 -60.29 -33.30 19.35
N THR A 385 -60.37 -33.74 18.10
CA THR A 385 -61.63 -34.08 17.48
C THR A 385 -62.18 -35.36 18.08
N LYS A 386 -63.24 -35.26 18.93
CA LYS A 386 -64.01 -36.37 19.41
C LYS A 386 -64.94 -36.82 18.28
N THR A 387 -64.63 -37.86 17.55
CA THR A 387 -65.58 -38.61 16.76
C THR A 387 -66.05 -39.86 17.55
N GLY A 388 -67.19 -39.67 18.23
CA GLY A 388 -67.94 -40.80 18.85
C GLY A 388 -68.69 -41.60 17.81
N LYS A 389 -68.24 -42.82 17.51
CA LYS A 389 -69.07 -43.82 16.85
C LYS A 389 -69.63 -44.78 17.87
N LYS A 390 -70.95 -44.70 18.13
CA LYS A 390 -71.75 -45.71 18.80
C LYS A 390 -71.79 -46.99 17.94
N ILE A 391 -71.29 -48.09 18.47
CA ILE A 391 -71.51 -49.42 17.92
C ILE A 391 -72.67 -50.04 18.70
N LYS A 392 -73.81 -50.26 18.02
CA LYS A 392 -74.90 -51.04 18.52
C LYS A 392 -74.52 -52.57 18.51
N LYS A 393 -74.60 -53.20 19.63
CA LYS A 393 -74.65 -54.63 19.74
C LYS A 393 -76.05 -55.06 19.35
N ASN A 394 -76.15 -55.99 18.45
CA ASN A 394 -77.31 -56.92 18.33
C ASN A 394 -76.76 -58.34 18.33
N ASN A 395 -77.26 -59.14 19.33
CA ASN A 395 -77.30 -60.58 19.33
C ASN A 395 -78.69 -60.98 18.84
N PRO A 396 -78.95 -62.22 18.52
CA PRO A 396 -78.39 -63.47 19.01
C PRO A 396 -77.40 -64.17 18.07
#